data_dd7c62ca1b57762a65bbf9ee04fa2adb
#
_entry.id   dd7c62ca1b57762a65bbf9ee04fa2adb
#
_cell.length_a   1.000
_cell.length_b   1.000
_cell.length_c   1.000
_cell.angle_alpha   90.00
_cell.angle_beta   90.00
_cell.angle_gamma   90.00
#
_symmetry.space_group_name_H-M   'P 1'
#
loop_
_entity.id
_entity.type
_entity.pdbx_description
1 polymer ?
#
loop_
_entity_poly.entity_id
_entity_poly.type
_entity_poly.pdbx_seq_one_letter_code
_entity_poly.pdbx_strand_id
1 'polypeptide(L)'
;ALEAGGFFERKTTEQYYEVHADGSGRFLPDRYVEGTCPACGEAGARGDQCDACGATYEAVELKNPVSKMNPGASVEIRETDHLFYRLDLFQAALETHAQQQQSVWKANVKAMTKQWLDMGLRPRAVTRDLSWGIPVPLDGGEWDGKCIYVWFEAVQGYSTCARIWSQNHASQLPDGEATWK
;
A
#
# COMPACT_ATOMS: atom_id res chain seq x y z
N ALA A 1 -3.20 -16.19 -8.94
CA ALA A 1 -4.34 -15.71 -9.75
C ALA A 1 -4.08 -14.32 -10.32
N LEU A 2 -3.80 -13.29 -9.50
CA LEU A 2 -3.59 -11.91 -9.98
C LEU A 2 -2.35 -11.78 -10.88
N GLU A 3 -1.24 -12.41 -10.53
CA GLU A 3 -0.03 -12.40 -11.32
C GLU A 3 -0.26 -13.10 -12.68
N ALA A 4 -0.82 -14.31 -12.68
CA ALA A 4 -1.19 -15.03 -13.90
C ALA A 4 -2.23 -14.29 -14.77
N GLY A 5 -3.00 -13.37 -14.18
CA GLY A 5 -3.94 -12.51 -14.90
C GLY A 5 -3.32 -11.27 -15.52
N GLY A 6 -2.01 -11.03 -15.33
CA GLY A 6 -1.33 -9.85 -15.88
C GLY A 6 -1.70 -8.54 -15.18
N PHE A 7 -2.18 -8.60 -13.93
CA PHE A 7 -2.60 -7.42 -13.17
C PHE A 7 -1.46 -6.74 -12.41
N PHE A 8 -0.24 -7.22 -12.57
CA PHE A 8 0.94 -6.59 -12.00
C PHE A 8 1.88 -6.11 -13.10
N GLU A 9 2.58 -5.04 -12.81
CA GLU A 9 3.74 -4.57 -13.56
C GLU A 9 4.92 -4.38 -12.61
N ARG A 10 6.13 -4.61 -13.10
CA ARG A 10 7.36 -4.29 -12.37
C ARG A 10 7.77 -2.87 -12.73
N LYS A 11 8.13 -2.09 -11.70
CA LYS A 11 8.71 -0.74 -11.86
C LYS A 11 9.85 -0.56 -10.90
N THR A 12 10.92 0.02 -11.40
CA THR A 12 11.99 0.58 -10.58
C THR A 12 11.55 1.93 -10.03
N THR A 13 11.73 2.14 -8.74
CA THR A 13 11.42 3.39 -8.05
C THR A 13 12.59 3.81 -7.19
N GLU A 14 12.71 5.12 -6.95
CA GLU A 14 13.66 5.66 -6.01
C GLU A 14 13.08 5.63 -4.60
N GLN A 15 13.90 5.21 -3.63
CA GLN A 15 13.55 5.20 -2.21
C GLN A 15 14.73 5.67 -1.37
N TYR A 16 14.45 6.24 -0.21
CA TYR A 16 15.47 6.52 0.79
C TYR A 16 16.04 5.23 1.36
N TYR A 17 17.35 5.22 1.53
CA TYR A 17 18.13 4.14 2.09
C TYR A 17 19.00 4.69 3.23
N GLU A 18 18.91 4.11 4.44
CA GLU A 18 19.83 4.46 5.50
C GLU A 18 21.12 3.66 5.39
N VAL A 19 22.25 4.35 5.56
CA VAL A 19 23.57 3.75 5.52
C VAL A 19 24.13 3.72 6.95
N HIS A 20 24.54 2.53 7.38
CA HIS A 20 25.15 2.32 8.68
C HIS A 20 26.66 2.50 8.61
N ALA A 21 27.31 2.71 9.77
CA ALA A 21 28.74 2.94 9.86
C ALA A 21 29.60 1.74 9.37
N ASP A 22 29.05 0.54 9.39
CA ASP A 22 29.67 -0.69 8.89
C ASP A 22 29.50 -0.91 7.37
N GLY A 23 28.83 0.04 6.69
CA GLY A 23 28.52 -0.04 5.26
C GLY A 23 27.26 -0.84 4.92
N SER A 24 26.64 -1.48 5.90
CA SER A 24 25.29 -2.06 5.74
C SER A 24 24.22 -0.98 5.71
N GLY A 25 22.97 -1.36 5.49
CA GLY A 25 21.87 -0.43 5.56
C GLY A 25 20.55 -1.08 5.18
N ARG A 26 19.51 -0.26 5.05
CA ARG A 26 18.18 -0.73 4.64
C ARG A 26 17.40 0.39 3.96
N PHE A 27 16.44 0.00 3.14
CA PHE A 27 15.44 0.93 2.62
C PHE A 27 14.53 1.44 3.73
N LEU A 28 14.06 2.67 3.56
CA LEU A 28 13.16 3.36 4.48
C LEU A 28 11.80 3.59 3.82
N PRO A 29 10.93 2.55 3.76
CA PRO A 29 9.62 2.70 3.16
C PRO A 29 8.70 3.55 4.03
N ASP A 30 7.84 4.33 3.38
CA ASP A 30 6.72 5.05 3.97
C ASP A 30 7.09 5.82 5.26
N ARG A 31 6.74 5.26 6.43
CA ARG A 31 6.86 5.90 7.75
C ARG A 31 8.20 5.70 8.45
N TYR A 32 9.14 5.04 7.80
CA TYR A 32 10.50 4.90 8.35
C TYR A 32 11.41 6.08 8.03
N VAL A 33 10.97 7.00 7.16
CA VAL A 33 11.64 8.27 6.86
C VAL A 33 10.75 9.43 7.31
N GLU A 34 11.35 10.43 7.92
CA GLU A 34 10.73 11.70 8.28
C GLU A 34 11.57 12.85 7.72
N GLY A 35 10.95 14.00 7.49
CA GLY A 35 11.64 15.17 6.96
C GLY A 35 10.75 16.39 6.96
N THR A 36 11.11 17.37 6.16
CA THR A 36 10.32 18.61 6.00
C THR A 36 9.35 18.43 4.83
N CYS A 37 8.08 18.69 5.07
CA CYS A 37 7.02 18.62 4.07
C CYS A 37 7.35 19.50 2.85
N PRO A 38 7.31 18.97 1.61
CA PRO A 38 7.58 19.76 0.42
C PRO A 38 6.49 20.82 0.16
N ALA A 39 5.25 20.59 0.62
CA ALA A 39 4.11 21.47 0.36
C ALA A 39 3.98 22.62 1.38
N CYS A 40 4.04 22.34 2.69
CA CYS A 40 3.80 23.36 3.72
C CYS A 40 5.02 23.71 4.58
N GLY A 41 6.13 22.98 4.47
CA GLY A 41 7.33 23.23 5.25
C GLY A 41 7.30 22.70 6.68
N GLU A 42 6.27 21.95 7.07
CA GLU A 42 6.18 21.33 8.40
C GLU A 42 7.31 20.34 8.62
N ALA A 43 7.97 20.43 9.77
CA ALA A 43 9.02 19.51 10.17
C ALA A 43 8.42 18.19 10.71
N GLY A 44 9.13 17.08 10.52
CA GLY A 44 8.65 15.75 10.98
C GLY A 44 7.52 15.17 10.12
N ALA A 45 7.34 15.68 8.90
CA ALA A 45 6.45 15.09 7.92
C ALA A 45 6.93 13.68 7.53
N ARG A 46 5.99 12.76 7.33
CA ARG A 46 6.27 11.36 7.01
C ARG A 46 6.51 11.17 5.52
N GLY A 47 7.08 10.03 5.14
CA GLY A 47 7.46 9.73 3.76
C GLY A 47 6.33 9.62 2.75
N ASP A 48 5.09 9.50 3.17
CA ASP A 48 3.92 9.34 2.29
C ASP A 48 2.87 10.44 2.43
N GLN A 49 2.85 11.14 3.57
CA GLN A 49 1.83 12.13 3.88
C GLN A 49 2.27 13.10 4.97
N CYS A 50 1.86 14.35 4.85
CA CYS A 50 1.99 15.36 5.90
C CYS A 50 0.75 15.37 6.81
N ASP A 51 0.95 15.12 8.12
CA ASP A 51 -0.15 15.15 9.08
C ASP A 51 -0.70 16.58 9.32
N ALA A 52 0.09 17.62 9.04
CA ALA A 52 -0.31 19.02 9.26
C ALA A 52 -1.19 19.56 8.13
N CYS A 53 -0.83 19.32 6.86
CA CYS A 53 -1.57 19.87 5.71
C CYS A 53 -2.34 18.82 4.89
N GLY A 54 -2.16 17.52 5.18
CA GLY A 54 -2.82 16.43 4.46
C GLY A 54 -2.26 16.16 3.06
N ALA A 55 -1.22 16.87 2.62
CA ALA A 55 -0.60 16.64 1.32
C ALA A 55 0.01 15.24 1.25
N THR A 56 -0.19 14.57 0.12
CA THR A 56 0.47 13.31 -0.24
C THR A 56 1.56 13.58 -1.28
N TYR A 57 2.67 12.87 -1.18
CA TYR A 57 3.84 13.02 -2.03
C TYR A 57 4.64 11.71 -2.06
N GLU A 58 5.57 11.60 -2.99
CA GLU A 58 6.55 10.50 -2.96
C GLU A 58 7.59 10.76 -1.87
N ALA A 59 8.04 9.71 -1.17
CA ALA A 59 8.94 9.85 -0.04
C ALA A 59 10.21 10.66 -0.37
N VAL A 60 10.74 10.50 -1.58
CA VAL A 60 11.94 11.19 -2.06
C VAL A 60 11.78 12.71 -2.25
N GLU A 61 10.55 13.21 -2.20
CA GLU A 61 10.27 14.65 -2.24
C GLU A 61 10.43 15.36 -0.88
N LEU A 62 10.55 14.59 0.23
CA LEU A 62 10.83 15.16 1.55
C LEU A 62 12.14 15.93 1.54
N LYS A 63 12.15 17.10 2.14
CA LYS A 63 13.38 17.86 2.37
C LYS A 63 14.00 17.45 3.70
N ASN A 64 15.33 17.44 3.76
CA ASN A 64 16.09 17.06 4.97
C ASN A 64 15.65 15.71 5.55
N PRO A 65 15.68 14.61 4.75
CA PRO A 65 15.22 13.32 5.20
C PRO A 65 16.11 12.77 6.31
N VAL A 66 15.46 12.16 7.31
CA VAL A 66 16.14 11.45 8.40
C VAL A 66 15.49 10.09 8.60
N SER A 67 16.31 9.08 8.93
CA SER A 67 15.78 7.78 9.34
C SER A 67 15.13 7.91 10.71
N LYS A 68 13.88 7.48 10.81
CA LYS A 68 13.17 7.37 12.09
C LYS A 68 13.71 6.25 12.96
N MET A 69 14.25 5.21 12.33
CA MET A 69 14.78 4.05 13.03
C MET A 69 16.19 4.29 13.58
N ASN A 70 16.97 5.12 12.89
CA ASN A 70 18.33 5.49 13.27
C ASN A 70 18.61 6.95 12.90
N PRO A 71 18.22 7.92 13.72
CA PRO A 71 18.35 9.35 13.39
C PRO A 71 19.78 9.82 13.13
N GLY A 72 20.79 9.05 13.55
CA GLY A 72 22.21 9.35 13.29
C GLY A 72 22.77 8.75 12.00
N ALA A 73 22.02 7.93 11.28
CA ALA A 73 22.45 7.36 10.03
C ALA A 73 22.38 8.39 8.88
N SER A 74 23.30 8.30 7.94
CA SER A 74 23.15 9.01 6.68
C SER A 74 22.05 8.39 5.84
N VAL A 75 21.35 9.23 5.08
CA VAL A 75 20.25 8.82 4.22
C VAL A 75 20.59 9.20 2.78
N GLU A 76 20.48 8.25 1.87
CA GLU A 76 20.69 8.45 0.44
C GLU A 76 19.53 7.90 -0.37
N ILE A 77 19.45 8.22 -1.65
CA ILE A 77 18.44 7.68 -2.56
C ILE A 77 19.06 6.49 -3.30
N ARG A 78 18.32 5.38 -3.34
CA ARG A 78 18.65 4.19 -4.13
C ARG A 78 17.45 3.71 -4.92
N GLU A 79 17.72 3.10 -6.06
CA GLU A 79 16.71 2.43 -6.86
C GLU A 79 16.36 1.07 -6.26
N THR A 80 15.07 0.73 -6.33
CA THR A 80 14.54 -0.58 -5.96
C THR A 80 13.35 -0.94 -6.82
N ASP A 81 13.19 -2.24 -7.10
CA ASP A 81 12.11 -2.73 -7.91
C ASP A 81 10.90 -3.13 -7.07
N HIS A 82 9.73 -2.73 -7.52
CA HIS A 82 8.47 -3.09 -6.88
C HIS A 82 7.46 -3.65 -7.87
N LEU A 83 6.58 -4.52 -7.37
CA LEU A 83 5.35 -4.89 -8.08
C LEU A 83 4.30 -3.82 -7.86
N PHE A 84 3.71 -3.38 -8.97
CA PHE A 84 2.60 -2.44 -8.98
C PHE A 84 1.33 -3.14 -9.44
N TYR A 85 0.29 -3.09 -8.62
CA TYR A 85 -1.03 -3.54 -9.02
C TYR A 85 -1.66 -2.52 -9.98
N ARG A 86 -2.05 -3.00 -11.16
CA ARG A 86 -2.63 -2.21 -12.26
C ARG A 86 -4.07 -1.84 -11.94
N LEU A 87 -4.26 -1.00 -10.92
CA LEU A 87 -5.57 -0.53 -10.50
C LEU A 87 -6.27 0.28 -11.59
N ASP A 88 -5.51 0.92 -12.47
CA ASP A 88 -5.98 1.65 -13.65
C ASP A 88 -6.82 0.78 -14.60
N LEU A 89 -6.53 -0.50 -14.72
CA LEU A 89 -7.30 -1.43 -15.56
C LEU A 89 -8.74 -1.63 -15.08
N PHE A 90 -9.03 -1.29 -13.83
CA PHE A 90 -10.34 -1.47 -13.21
C PHE A 90 -11.19 -0.18 -13.19
N GLN A 91 -10.69 0.94 -13.73
CA GLN A 91 -11.36 2.23 -13.70
C GLN A 91 -12.82 2.14 -14.13
N ALA A 92 -13.09 1.68 -15.35
CA ALA A 92 -14.43 1.61 -15.91
C ALA A 92 -15.36 0.66 -15.14
N ALA A 93 -14.81 -0.49 -14.67
CA ALA A 93 -15.59 -1.44 -13.89
C ALA A 93 -15.98 -0.86 -12.53
N LEU A 94 -15.06 -0.12 -11.87
CA LEU A 94 -15.32 0.52 -10.60
C LEU A 94 -16.27 1.71 -10.72
N GLU A 95 -16.22 2.48 -11.81
CA GLU A 95 -17.19 3.53 -12.13
C GLU A 95 -18.61 2.94 -12.26
N THR A 96 -18.74 1.86 -13.03
CA THR A 96 -20.00 1.14 -13.19
C THR A 96 -20.51 0.63 -11.86
N HIS A 97 -19.65 -0.01 -11.07
CA HIS A 97 -20.02 -0.50 -9.73
C HIS A 97 -20.46 0.63 -8.80
N ALA A 98 -19.73 1.74 -8.76
CA ALA A 98 -20.08 2.91 -7.95
C ALA A 98 -21.45 3.49 -8.32
N GLN A 99 -21.79 3.52 -9.62
CA GLN A 99 -23.13 3.94 -10.09
C GLN A 99 -24.21 2.99 -9.59
N GLN A 100 -24.00 1.69 -9.64
CA GLN A 100 -24.96 0.69 -9.17
C GLN A 100 -25.18 0.77 -7.64
N GLN A 101 -24.18 1.21 -6.89
CA GLN A 101 -24.24 1.29 -5.43
C GLN A 101 -24.79 2.63 -4.89
N GLN A 102 -25.23 3.53 -5.73
CA GLN A 102 -25.69 4.90 -5.34
C GLN A 102 -26.81 4.89 -4.30
N SER A 103 -27.70 3.89 -4.30
CA SER A 103 -28.80 3.76 -3.34
C SER A 103 -28.38 3.09 -2.02
N VAL A 104 -27.27 2.36 -2.02
CA VAL A 104 -26.84 1.53 -0.88
C VAL A 104 -25.75 2.20 -0.06
N TRP A 105 -24.77 2.85 -0.72
CA TRP A 105 -23.61 3.42 -0.06
C TRP A 105 -23.94 4.68 0.74
N LYS A 106 -23.27 4.83 1.88
CA LYS A 106 -23.30 6.06 2.68
C LYS A 106 -22.70 7.25 1.90
N ALA A 107 -23.13 8.46 2.24
CA ALA A 107 -22.73 9.67 1.53
C ALA A 107 -21.21 9.88 1.50
N ASN A 108 -20.51 9.63 2.62
CA ASN A 108 -19.04 9.75 2.70
C ASN A 108 -18.33 8.74 1.79
N VAL A 109 -18.83 7.50 1.69
CA VAL A 109 -18.26 6.47 0.79
C VAL A 109 -18.41 6.92 -0.65
N LYS A 110 -19.61 7.39 -1.04
CA LYS A 110 -19.87 7.92 -2.40
C LYS A 110 -18.95 9.08 -2.76
N ALA A 111 -18.80 10.04 -1.85
CA ALA A 111 -17.96 11.21 -2.07
C ALA A 111 -16.48 10.83 -2.25
N MET A 112 -15.96 9.98 -1.38
CA MET A 112 -14.57 9.50 -1.45
C MET A 112 -14.32 8.68 -2.72
N THR A 113 -15.20 7.73 -3.03
CA THR A 113 -15.08 6.92 -4.25
C THR A 113 -15.10 7.79 -5.50
N LYS A 114 -16.05 8.75 -5.56
CA LYS A 114 -16.12 9.70 -6.69
C LYS A 114 -14.81 10.48 -6.83
N GLN A 115 -14.27 11.02 -5.74
CA GLN A 115 -13.00 11.77 -5.77
C GLN A 115 -11.87 10.93 -6.37
N TRP A 116 -11.71 9.67 -5.94
CA TRP A 116 -10.67 8.79 -6.48
C TRP A 116 -10.86 8.47 -7.96
N LEU A 117 -12.10 8.20 -8.37
CA LEU A 117 -12.42 7.91 -9.77
C LEU A 117 -12.23 9.14 -10.68
N ASP A 118 -12.63 10.33 -10.22
CA ASP A 118 -12.44 11.59 -10.96
C ASP A 118 -10.94 11.93 -11.16
N MET A 119 -10.08 11.58 -10.20
CA MET A 119 -8.63 11.75 -10.31
C MET A 119 -7.98 10.75 -11.27
N GLY A 120 -8.68 9.70 -11.64
CA GLY A 120 -8.15 8.55 -12.36
C GLY A 120 -7.31 7.62 -11.50
N LEU A 121 -7.64 6.35 -11.55
CA LEU A 121 -6.90 5.33 -10.80
C LEU A 121 -5.53 5.11 -11.42
N ARG A 122 -4.53 4.93 -10.57
CA ARG A 122 -3.13 4.71 -10.97
C ARG A 122 -2.62 3.40 -10.40
N PRO A 123 -1.63 2.76 -11.04
CA PRO A 123 -0.94 1.62 -10.46
C PRO A 123 -0.42 1.92 -9.06
N ARG A 124 -0.50 0.95 -8.16
CA ARG A 124 -0.08 1.08 -6.76
C ARG A 124 0.93 0.01 -6.39
N ALA A 125 2.03 0.42 -5.78
CA ALA A 125 3.05 -0.50 -5.29
C ALA A 125 2.47 -1.42 -4.21
N VAL A 126 2.61 -2.73 -4.40
CA VAL A 126 2.08 -3.77 -3.50
C VAL A 126 3.18 -4.54 -2.77
N THR A 127 4.42 -4.15 -2.97
CA THR A 127 5.58 -4.70 -2.26
C THR A 127 6.33 -3.62 -1.50
N ARG A 128 7.09 -4.02 -0.49
CA ARG A 128 7.97 -3.14 0.31
C ARG A 128 9.28 -3.85 0.62
N ASP A 129 10.35 -3.08 0.69
CA ASP A 129 11.66 -3.54 1.17
C ASP A 129 11.63 -3.62 2.70
N LEU A 130 11.20 -4.77 3.21
CA LEU A 130 11.07 -5.03 4.64
C LEU A 130 11.66 -6.40 4.98
N SER A 131 12.33 -6.47 6.13
CA SER A 131 12.91 -7.72 6.63
C SER A 131 11.89 -8.65 7.30
N TRP A 132 10.67 -8.16 7.55
CA TRP A 132 9.60 -8.95 8.15
C TRP A 132 8.25 -8.63 7.50
N GLY A 133 7.38 -9.60 7.43
CA GLY A 133 6.07 -9.51 6.81
C GLY A 133 5.77 -10.77 6.00
N ILE A 134 4.77 -10.72 5.15
CA ILE A 134 4.44 -11.80 4.23
C ILE A 134 5.39 -11.70 3.02
N PRO A 135 6.30 -12.65 2.81
CA PRO A 135 7.20 -12.63 1.66
C PRO A 135 6.42 -12.62 0.34
N VAL A 136 6.99 -12.02 -0.68
CA VAL A 136 6.41 -12.08 -2.03
C VAL A 136 6.47 -13.52 -2.55
N PRO A 137 5.34 -14.19 -2.83
CA PRO A 137 5.29 -15.60 -3.18
C PRO A 137 5.55 -15.83 -4.69
N LEU A 138 6.64 -15.28 -5.21
CA LEU A 138 7.07 -15.44 -6.58
C LEU A 138 8.47 -16.06 -6.62
N ASP A 139 8.65 -17.04 -7.52
CA ASP A 139 9.91 -17.74 -7.68
C ASP A 139 10.96 -16.88 -8.40
N GLY A 140 12.24 -17.22 -8.19
CA GLY A 140 13.36 -16.64 -8.96
C GLY A 140 14.32 -15.76 -8.17
N GLY A 141 14.10 -15.56 -6.85
CA GLY A 141 15.03 -14.84 -5.97
C GLY A 141 15.08 -13.31 -6.17
N GLU A 142 14.48 -12.78 -7.23
CA GLU A 142 14.46 -11.34 -7.51
C GLU A 142 13.61 -10.53 -6.51
N TRP A 143 12.72 -11.22 -5.80
CA TRP A 143 11.85 -10.64 -4.77
C TRP A 143 12.31 -10.95 -3.35
N ASP A 144 13.49 -11.56 -3.19
CA ASP A 144 14.05 -11.83 -1.87
C ASP A 144 14.27 -10.51 -1.11
N GLY A 145 13.93 -10.52 0.17
CA GLY A 145 13.99 -9.32 1.01
C GLY A 145 12.82 -8.34 0.82
N LYS A 146 11.81 -8.73 0.04
CA LYS A 146 10.58 -7.95 -0.16
C LYS A 146 9.37 -8.65 0.44
N CYS A 147 8.50 -7.83 1.04
CA CYS A 147 7.24 -8.28 1.61
C CYS A 147 6.05 -7.64 0.89
N ILE A 148 4.91 -8.32 0.95
CA ILE A 148 3.63 -7.75 0.50
C ILE A 148 3.29 -6.56 1.39
N TYR A 149 2.86 -5.46 0.78
CA TYR A 149 2.40 -4.27 1.48
C TYR A 149 1.11 -4.57 2.26
N VAL A 150 1.15 -4.30 3.56
CA VAL A 150 0.06 -4.65 4.48
C VAL A 150 -1.32 -4.17 4.02
N TRP A 151 -1.45 -2.98 3.47
CA TRP A 151 -2.75 -2.47 3.02
C TRP A 151 -3.29 -3.17 1.77
N PHE A 152 -2.44 -3.81 0.99
CA PHE A 152 -2.88 -4.63 -0.13
C PHE A 152 -3.49 -5.96 0.33
N GLU A 153 -2.91 -6.60 1.34
CA GLU A 153 -3.40 -7.90 1.85
C GLU A 153 -4.44 -7.75 2.96
N ALA A 154 -4.37 -6.70 3.80
CA ALA A 154 -5.20 -6.52 4.99
C ALA A 154 -6.70 -6.48 4.67
N VAL A 155 -7.10 -6.00 3.48
CA VAL A 155 -8.50 -6.02 3.02
C VAL A 155 -9.05 -7.45 2.99
N GLN A 156 -8.22 -8.44 2.65
CA GLN A 156 -8.61 -9.86 2.65
C GLN A 156 -8.80 -10.40 4.07
N GLY A 157 -8.21 -9.78 5.07
CA GLY A 157 -8.37 -10.13 6.48
C GLY A 157 -9.82 -10.03 6.93
N TYR A 158 -10.54 -9.00 6.52
CA TYR A 158 -11.97 -8.85 6.84
C TYR A 158 -12.80 -9.99 6.27
N SER A 159 -12.59 -10.33 5.00
CA SER A 159 -13.24 -11.48 4.35
C SER A 159 -12.87 -12.80 5.04
N THR A 160 -11.60 -12.97 5.38
CA THR A 160 -11.12 -14.17 6.08
C THR A 160 -11.74 -14.31 7.45
N CYS A 161 -11.80 -13.25 8.25
CA CYS A 161 -12.45 -13.27 9.57
C CYS A 161 -13.92 -13.64 9.48
N ALA A 162 -14.66 -13.05 8.54
CA ALA A 162 -16.06 -13.36 8.34
C ALA A 162 -16.26 -14.81 7.88
N ARG A 163 -15.39 -15.32 7.01
CA ARG A 163 -15.42 -16.72 6.58
C ARG A 163 -15.15 -17.69 7.73
N ILE A 164 -14.10 -17.45 8.53
CA ILE A 164 -13.77 -18.26 9.71
C ILE A 164 -14.97 -18.25 10.70
N TRP A 165 -15.56 -17.08 10.92
CA TRP A 165 -16.72 -16.97 11.79
C TRP A 165 -17.90 -17.80 11.26
N SER A 166 -18.24 -17.71 9.96
CA SER A 166 -19.32 -18.49 9.36
C SER A 166 -19.09 -20.02 9.44
N GLN A 167 -17.84 -20.45 9.24
CA GLN A 167 -17.48 -21.87 9.38
C GLN A 167 -17.66 -22.37 10.82
N ASN A 168 -17.24 -21.59 11.82
CA ASN A 168 -17.37 -21.95 13.21
C ASN A 168 -18.82 -21.89 13.72
N HIS A 169 -19.70 -21.17 13.05
CA HIS A 169 -21.10 -20.96 13.44
C HIS A 169 -22.10 -21.47 12.39
N ALA A 170 -21.67 -22.37 11.50
CA ALA A 170 -22.49 -22.87 10.39
C ALA A 170 -23.85 -23.43 10.85
N SER A 171 -23.91 -24.09 12.02
CA SER A 171 -25.14 -24.60 12.60
C SER A 171 -26.14 -23.53 13.05
N GLN A 172 -25.69 -22.27 13.18
CA GLN A 172 -26.53 -21.13 13.60
C GLN A 172 -26.97 -20.26 12.41
N LEU A 173 -26.47 -20.56 11.20
CA LEU A 173 -26.79 -19.83 9.98
C LEU A 173 -27.90 -20.53 9.20
N PRO A 174 -28.86 -19.77 8.58
CA PRO A 174 -29.98 -20.34 7.82
C PRO A 174 -29.54 -21.34 6.75
N ASP A 175 -28.46 -21.00 6.01
CA ASP A 175 -27.91 -21.80 4.91
C ASP A 175 -26.52 -22.40 5.23
N GLY A 176 -26.13 -22.45 6.51
CA GLY A 176 -24.83 -22.91 6.94
C GLY A 176 -23.69 -22.07 6.33
N GLU A 177 -22.62 -22.75 5.89
CA GLU A 177 -21.47 -22.07 5.23
C GLU A 177 -21.85 -21.32 3.93
N ALA A 178 -22.97 -21.69 3.29
CA ALA A 178 -23.38 -21.08 2.03
C ALA A 178 -23.81 -19.62 2.18
N THR A 179 -24.15 -19.17 3.38
CA THR A 179 -24.52 -17.76 3.68
C THR A 179 -23.37 -16.80 3.39
N TRP A 180 -22.16 -17.31 3.22
CA TRP A 180 -20.97 -16.51 2.96
C TRP A 180 -20.63 -16.31 1.47
N LYS A 181 -21.46 -16.68 0.54
CA LYS A 181 -21.19 -16.54 -0.91
C LYS A 181 -21.39 -15.12 -1.42
#